data_01224c77b0462df56e884fa56839bd0c
#
_entry.id   01224c77b0462df56e884fa56839bd0c
#
_cell.length_a   1.000
_cell.length_b   1.000
_cell.length_c   1.000
_cell.angle_alpha   90.00
_cell.angle_beta   90.00
_cell.angle_gamma   90.00
#
_symmetry.space_group_name_H-M   'P 1'
#
loop_
_entity.id
_entity.type
_entity.pdbx_description
1 polymer ?
#
loop_
_entity_poly.entity_id
_entity_poly.type
_entity_poly.pdbx_seq_one_letter_code
_entity_poly.pdbx_strand_id
1 'polypeptide(L)'
;MITRDYGIVDAWAMPSYPPIAERWNSDPKRAHGVALFGENGFGGMSIEAQVEEMDRWGVDIAILSAIVESDDVKISHEEVAECISKFPDRFRGAIAVDPRQPMKALKEIEFWAAAGFVNLKICSYGYGFDNPPNSKLWYPLYAKACELEIPVTIQVGHTGPLLPSEGGRPIYLDEVALTFPELVIIGAHIGWPWEEEMGMLAWKHPNVYIDTSAYTPSRYPERFVKFLNRRAPHKVLWATDYPAIRYDRGIGELAALDLDPDVERLFLSDNARKVFNLPPSSKAFTA
;
A
#
# COMPACT_ATOMS: atom_id res chain seq x y z
N MET A 1 25.80 10.35 3.90
CA MET A 1 25.15 10.16 2.59
C MET A 1 25.06 8.67 2.31
N ILE A 2 23.87 8.12 2.21
CA ILE A 2 23.68 6.72 1.79
C ILE A 2 23.52 6.77 0.27
N THR A 3 24.52 6.23 -0.44
CA THR A 3 24.47 6.15 -1.91
C THR A 3 23.86 4.80 -2.28
N ARG A 4 22.76 4.80 -3.01
CA ARG A 4 22.12 3.60 -3.57
C ARG A 4 22.21 3.65 -5.10
N ASP A 5 22.53 2.53 -5.71
CA ASP A 5 22.54 2.36 -7.19
C ASP A 5 21.17 1.98 -7.76
N TYR A 6 20.13 2.07 -6.91
CA TYR A 6 18.73 1.79 -7.26
C TYR A 6 17.79 2.83 -6.66
N GLY A 7 16.67 3.06 -7.33
CA GLY A 7 15.58 3.90 -6.83
C GLY A 7 14.62 3.10 -5.96
N ILE A 8 14.20 3.71 -4.86
CA ILE A 8 13.22 3.16 -3.91
C ILE A 8 11.83 3.17 -4.54
N VAL A 9 11.04 2.14 -4.29
CA VAL A 9 9.62 2.09 -4.65
C VAL A 9 8.77 2.13 -3.37
N ASP A 10 7.91 3.15 -3.27
CA ASP A 10 6.89 3.20 -2.23
C ASP A 10 5.65 2.43 -2.72
N ALA A 11 5.44 1.25 -2.17
CA ALA A 11 4.37 0.34 -2.59
C ALA A 11 2.96 0.82 -2.21
N TRP A 12 2.86 1.81 -1.32
CA TRP A 12 1.62 2.44 -0.94
C TRP A 12 1.83 3.86 -0.45
N ALA A 13 1.28 4.82 -1.20
CA ALA A 13 1.19 6.22 -0.84
C ALA A 13 -0.18 6.79 -1.23
N MET A 14 -0.47 8.01 -0.84
CA MET A 14 -1.67 8.74 -1.22
C MET A 14 -1.30 10.15 -1.70
N PRO A 15 -2.02 10.71 -2.67
CA PRO A 15 -1.94 12.13 -2.93
C PRO A 15 -2.54 12.88 -1.74
N SER A 16 -1.93 13.99 -1.32
CA SER A 16 -2.31 14.69 -0.09
C SER A 16 -2.45 16.21 -0.26
N TYR A 17 -2.69 16.66 -1.50
CA TYR A 17 -2.87 18.10 -1.76
C TYR A 17 -4.14 18.65 -1.08
N PRO A 18 -4.25 20.00 -0.90
CA PRO A 18 -5.21 20.60 0.04
C PRO A 18 -6.66 20.07 -0.02
N PRO A 19 -7.32 19.94 -1.18
CA PRO A 19 -8.70 19.41 -1.22
C PRO A 19 -8.87 17.98 -0.67
N ILE A 20 -7.88 17.10 -0.89
CA ILE A 20 -7.88 15.74 -0.35
C ILE A 20 -7.65 15.79 1.15
N ALA A 21 -6.65 16.55 1.59
CA ALA A 21 -6.33 16.72 3.01
C ALA A 21 -7.52 17.27 3.81
N GLU A 22 -8.26 18.23 3.27
CA GLU A 22 -9.45 18.78 3.89
C GLU A 22 -10.54 17.72 4.07
N ARG A 23 -10.87 16.95 3.02
CA ARG A 23 -11.85 15.85 3.10
C ARG A 23 -11.43 14.79 4.13
N TRP A 24 -10.15 14.45 4.14
CA TRP A 24 -9.61 13.45 5.07
C TRP A 24 -9.67 13.92 6.52
N ASN A 25 -9.18 15.13 6.77
CA ASN A 25 -9.09 15.70 8.11
C ASN A 25 -10.44 16.06 8.74
N SER A 26 -11.45 16.35 7.91
CA SER A 26 -12.82 16.63 8.36
C SER A 26 -13.65 15.39 8.68
N ASP A 27 -13.17 14.18 8.38
CA ASP A 27 -13.91 12.94 8.64
C ASP A 27 -13.89 12.58 10.14
N PRO A 28 -15.07 12.57 10.83
CA PRO A 28 -15.13 12.22 12.26
C PRO A 28 -14.58 10.82 12.59
N LYS A 29 -14.68 9.86 11.65
CA LYS A 29 -14.15 8.51 11.85
C LYS A 29 -12.61 8.49 11.91
N ARG A 30 -11.95 9.53 11.39
CA ARG A 30 -10.49 9.67 11.32
C ARG A 30 -9.90 10.65 12.31
N ALA A 31 -10.72 11.38 13.06
CA ALA A 31 -10.29 12.44 13.96
C ALA A 31 -9.17 12.00 14.95
N HIS A 32 -9.27 10.75 15.44
CA HIS A 32 -8.23 10.20 16.32
C HIS A 32 -6.90 9.98 15.59
N GLY A 33 -6.94 9.38 14.39
CA GLY A 33 -5.75 9.18 13.56
C GLY A 33 -5.10 10.51 13.15
N VAL A 34 -5.91 11.48 12.74
CA VAL A 34 -5.44 12.82 12.40
C VAL A 34 -4.69 13.47 13.58
N ALA A 35 -5.20 13.32 14.81
CA ALA A 35 -4.53 13.83 16.01
C ALA A 35 -3.16 13.18 16.27
N LEU A 36 -2.94 11.94 15.82
CA LEU A 36 -1.66 11.25 15.95
C LEU A 36 -0.61 11.74 14.94
N PHE A 37 -1.02 12.35 13.83
CA PHE A 37 -0.12 12.92 12.81
C PHE A 37 0.37 14.34 13.17
N GLY A 38 -0.07 14.90 14.29
CA GLY A 38 0.35 16.21 14.78
C GLY A 38 -0.46 17.38 14.22
N GLU A 39 0.04 18.61 14.41
CA GLU A 39 -0.70 19.85 14.09
C GLU A 39 -1.09 19.99 12.61
N ASN A 40 -0.35 19.36 11.71
CA ASN A 40 -0.62 19.42 10.26
C ASN A 40 -1.59 18.34 9.76
N GLY A 41 -2.02 17.44 10.63
CA GLY A 41 -2.93 16.33 10.28
C GLY A 41 -2.43 15.52 9.07
N PHE A 42 -3.36 15.13 8.19
CA PHE A 42 -3.06 14.41 6.97
C PHE A 42 -2.77 15.40 5.83
N GLY A 43 -1.51 15.53 5.44
CA GLY A 43 -1.12 16.14 4.18
C GLY A 43 -1.25 17.66 4.08
N GLY A 44 -1.79 18.11 2.96
CA GLY A 44 -1.86 19.53 2.59
C GLY A 44 -0.67 20.02 1.76
N MET A 45 0.18 19.10 1.28
CA MET A 45 1.30 19.41 0.37
C MET A 45 0.88 19.25 -1.09
N SER A 46 1.43 20.09 -1.97
CA SER A 46 1.24 19.92 -3.41
C SER A 46 1.92 18.64 -3.91
N ILE A 47 1.50 18.14 -5.05
CA ILE A 47 2.11 16.95 -5.66
C ILE A 47 3.57 17.23 -6.07
N GLU A 48 3.89 18.46 -6.44
CA GLU A 48 5.25 18.93 -6.74
C GLU A 48 6.14 18.83 -5.49
N ALA A 49 5.65 19.26 -4.34
CA ALA A 49 6.39 19.16 -3.07
C ALA A 49 6.57 17.69 -2.64
N GLN A 50 5.61 16.81 -2.93
CA GLN A 50 5.79 15.37 -2.72
C GLN A 50 6.91 14.82 -3.61
N VAL A 51 6.97 15.21 -4.89
CA VAL A 51 8.04 14.80 -5.81
C VAL A 51 9.41 15.32 -5.36
N GLU A 52 9.49 16.56 -4.86
CA GLU A 52 10.73 17.10 -4.29
C GLU A 52 11.20 16.29 -3.07
N GLU A 53 10.28 15.86 -2.21
CA GLU A 53 10.63 14.95 -1.11
C GLU A 53 11.07 13.57 -1.62
N MET A 54 10.40 13.01 -2.61
CA MET A 54 10.83 11.76 -3.27
C MET A 54 12.25 11.88 -3.80
N ASP A 55 12.57 12.99 -4.50
CA ASP A 55 13.92 13.24 -5.02
C ASP A 55 14.97 13.34 -3.90
N ARG A 56 14.65 14.04 -2.84
CA ARG A 56 15.54 14.20 -1.68
C ARG A 56 15.88 12.87 -1.01
N TRP A 57 14.94 11.92 -0.97
CA TRP A 57 15.08 10.65 -0.26
C TRP A 57 15.32 9.44 -1.16
N GLY A 58 15.47 9.66 -2.47
CA GLY A 58 15.75 8.58 -3.43
C GLY A 58 14.56 7.68 -3.75
N VAL A 59 13.33 8.16 -3.52
CA VAL A 59 12.11 7.45 -3.93
C VAL A 59 11.90 7.67 -5.42
N ASP A 60 11.96 6.61 -6.20
CA ASP A 60 11.84 6.64 -7.65
C ASP A 60 10.37 6.64 -8.09
N ILE A 61 9.61 5.67 -7.56
CA ILE A 61 8.19 5.49 -7.89
C ILE A 61 7.38 5.36 -6.60
N ALA A 62 6.18 5.96 -6.58
CA ALA A 62 5.18 5.72 -5.55
C ALA A 62 3.86 5.24 -6.17
N ILE A 63 3.22 4.24 -5.54
CA ILE A 63 1.90 3.75 -5.92
C ILE A 63 0.86 4.57 -5.17
N LEU A 64 0.18 5.48 -5.88
CA LEU A 64 -0.86 6.34 -5.31
C LEU A 64 -2.21 5.63 -5.29
N SER A 65 -2.83 5.55 -4.12
CA SER A 65 -4.11 4.86 -3.97
C SER A 65 -5.30 5.80 -4.09
N ALA A 66 -6.28 5.42 -4.92
CA ALA A 66 -7.65 5.86 -4.73
C ALA A 66 -8.21 5.24 -3.44
N ILE A 67 -9.16 5.93 -2.78
CA ILE A 67 -9.80 5.45 -1.55
C ILE A 67 -11.31 5.60 -1.70
N VAL A 68 -11.99 4.46 -1.86
CA VAL A 68 -13.44 4.35 -1.94
C VAL A 68 -13.92 3.54 -0.74
N GLU A 69 -14.81 4.11 0.04
CA GLU A 69 -15.49 3.47 1.17
C GLU A 69 -16.98 3.33 0.88
N SER A 70 -17.69 2.58 1.69
CA SER A 70 -19.09 2.19 1.41
C SER A 70 -20.03 3.35 1.03
N ASP A 71 -19.78 4.52 1.56
CA ASP A 71 -20.69 5.67 1.40
C ASP A 71 -19.95 6.95 0.97
N ASP A 72 -18.64 6.84 0.66
CA ASP A 72 -17.84 8.03 0.40
C ASP A 72 -16.60 7.73 -0.45
N VAL A 73 -16.21 8.70 -1.27
CA VAL A 73 -14.97 8.72 -2.04
C VAL A 73 -14.01 9.71 -1.39
N LYS A 74 -13.00 9.20 -0.71
CA LYS A 74 -11.98 10.04 -0.04
C LYS A 74 -10.92 10.54 -1.02
N ILE A 75 -10.51 9.69 -1.94
CA ILE A 75 -9.57 9.98 -3.02
C ILE A 75 -10.11 9.31 -4.27
N SER A 76 -10.44 10.10 -5.29
CA SER A 76 -10.98 9.58 -6.54
C SER A 76 -9.86 9.07 -7.47
N HIS A 77 -10.24 8.25 -8.42
CA HIS A 77 -9.30 7.79 -9.48
C HIS A 77 -8.83 8.95 -10.36
N GLU A 78 -9.70 9.92 -10.62
CA GLU A 78 -9.38 11.12 -11.42
C GLU A 78 -8.30 11.95 -10.73
N GLU A 79 -8.36 12.12 -9.41
CA GLU A 79 -7.34 12.81 -8.62
C GLU A 79 -5.99 12.08 -8.67
N VAL A 80 -6.00 10.75 -8.62
CA VAL A 80 -4.78 9.93 -8.80
C VAL A 80 -4.25 10.05 -10.24
N ALA A 81 -5.15 9.97 -11.23
CA ALA A 81 -4.78 10.09 -12.65
C ALA A 81 -4.19 11.47 -12.99
N GLU A 82 -4.67 12.55 -12.36
CA GLU A 82 -4.09 13.87 -12.49
C GLU A 82 -2.63 13.91 -12.00
N CYS A 83 -2.35 13.31 -10.85
CA CYS A 83 -0.98 13.19 -10.33
C CYS A 83 -0.06 12.40 -11.30
N ILE A 84 -0.57 11.26 -11.82
CA ILE A 84 0.17 10.45 -12.80
C ILE A 84 0.42 11.23 -14.09
N SER A 85 -0.59 11.97 -14.58
CA SER A 85 -0.44 12.79 -15.81
C SER A 85 0.62 13.87 -15.68
N LYS A 86 0.75 14.47 -14.49
CA LYS A 86 1.79 15.48 -14.20
C LYS A 86 3.20 14.87 -14.10
N PHE A 87 3.31 13.68 -13.52
CA PHE A 87 4.58 13.01 -13.25
C PHE A 87 4.53 11.53 -13.61
N PRO A 88 4.42 11.19 -14.92
CA PRO A 88 4.15 9.82 -15.37
C PRO A 88 5.27 8.82 -15.04
N ASP A 89 6.49 9.28 -14.84
CA ASP A 89 7.62 8.43 -14.45
C ASP A 89 7.70 8.18 -12.94
N ARG A 90 6.95 8.98 -12.14
CA ARG A 90 7.06 8.97 -10.68
C ARG A 90 5.90 8.26 -9.99
N PHE A 91 4.75 8.19 -10.62
CA PHE A 91 3.54 7.66 -10.00
C PHE A 91 2.91 6.53 -10.82
N ARG A 92 2.29 5.60 -10.10
CA ARG A 92 1.34 4.61 -10.62
C ARG A 92 0.10 4.64 -9.73
N GLY A 93 -1.03 4.17 -10.26
CA GLY A 93 -2.30 4.20 -9.54
C GLY A 93 -2.66 2.85 -8.92
N ALA A 94 -3.36 2.89 -7.79
CA ALA A 94 -4.11 1.75 -7.25
C ALA A 94 -5.61 2.07 -7.32
N ILE A 95 -6.36 1.10 -7.85
CA ILE A 95 -7.81 1.18 -8.08
C ILE A 95 -8.52 0.86 -6.76
N ALA A 96 -9.60 1.57 -6.43
CA ALA A 96 -10.50 1.22 -5.34
C ALA A 96 -11.95 1.34 -5.81
N VAL A 97 -12.77 0.33 -5.56
CA VAL A 97 -14.16 0.26 -6.06
C VAL A 97 -15.13 -0.20 -4.98
N ASP A 98 -16.41 0.12 -5.15
CA ASP A 98 -17.48 -0.37 -4.29
C ASP A 98 -17.90 -1.79 -4.72
N PRO A 99 -17.59 -2.84 -3.94
CA PRO A 99 -17.92 -4.22 -4.27
C PRO A 99 -19.42 -4.53 -4.26
N ARG A 100 -20.25 -3.67 -3.61
CA ARG A 100 -21.72 -3.85 -3.56
C ARG A 100 -22.39 -3.60 -4.90
N GLN A 101 -21.67 -2.98 -5.84
CA GLN A 101 -22.09 -2.75 -7.22
C GLN A 101 -21.19 -3.54 -8.20
N PRO A 102 -21.22 -4.88 -8.18
CA PRO A 102 -20.17 -5.69 -8.82
C PRO A 102 -20.01 -5.39 -10.31
N MET A 103 -21.07 -5.22 -11.06
CA MET A 103 -20.97 -4.96 -12.51
C MET A 103 -20.40 -3.59 -12.83
N LYS A 104 -20.60 -2.59 -11.97
CA LYS A 104 -19.97 -1.28 -12.07
C LYS A 104 -18.51 -1.38 -11.68
N ALA A 105 -18.23 -2.02 -10.54
CA ALA A 105 -16.87 -2.25 -10.03
C ALA A 105 -15.97 -2.95 -11.06
N LEU A 106 -16.44 -4.01 -11.71
CA LEU A 106 -15.66 -4.74 -12.72
C LEU A 106 -15.30 -3.87 -13.94
N LYS A 107 -16.23 -3.01 -14.38
CA LYS A 107 -15.99 -2.06 -15.48
C LYS A 107 -14.99 -0.96 -15.08
N GLU A 108 -15.09 -0.47 -13.85
CA GLU A 108 -14.16 0.53 -13.32
C GLU A 108 -12.73 -0.05 -13.20
N ILE A 109 -12.61 -1.29 -12.70
CA ILE A 109 -11.31 -1.98 -12.63
C ILE A 109 -10.70 -2.12 -14.03
N GLU A 110 -11.46 -2.60 -15.00
CA GLU A 110 -11.01 -2.75 -16.39
C GLU A 110 -10.58 -1.41 -17.01
N PHE A 111 -11.39 -0.38 -16.83
CA PHE A 111 -11.10 0.96 -17.33
C PHE A 111 -9.82 1.55 -16.76
N TRP A 112 -9.65 1.51 -15.43
CA TRP A 112 -8.49 2.11 -14.78
C TRP A 112 -7.22 1.29 -14.95
N ALA A 113 -7.32 -0.04 -15.02
CA ALA A 113 -6.18 -0.89 -15.39
C ALA A 113 -5.69 -0.57 -16.81
N ALA A 114 -6.60 -0.40 -17.78
CA ALA A 114 -6.26 0.04 -19.13
C ALA A 114 -5.67 1.47 -19.16
N ALA A 115 -6.01 2.32 -18.21
CA ALA A 115 -5.43 3.65 -18.02
C ALA A 115 -4.06 3.64 -17.31
N GLY A 116 -3.49 2.46 -16.99
CA GLY A 116 -2.15 2.32 -16.43
C GLY A 116 -2.10 2.24 -14.90
N PHE A 117 -3.23 2.01 -14.23
CA PHE A 117 -3.25 1.65 -12.82
C PHE A 117 -2.77 0.20 -12.66
N VAL A 118 -1.92 -0.05 -11.67
CA VAL A 118 -1.14 -1.30 -11.56
C VAL A 118 -1.54 -2.17 -10.37
N ASN A 119 -2.54 -1.78 -9.59
CA ASN A 119 -2.93 -2.44 -8.36
C ASN A 119 -4.42 -2.26 -8.09
N LEU A 120 -5.05 -3.25 -7.45
CA LEU A 120 -6.39 -3.12 -6.90
C LEU A 120 -6.30 -3.03 -5.37
N LYS A 121 -6.92 -2.00 -4.78
CA LYS A 121 -6.94 -1.78 -3.33
C LYS A 121 -8.25 -2.21 -2.73
N ILE A 122 -8.20 -3.00 -1.65
CA ILE A 122 -9.34 -3.42 -0.86
C ILE A 122 -9.19 -2.98 0.60
N CYS A 123 -10.21 -2.24 1.09
CA CYS A 123 -10.36 -1.87 2.49
C CYS A 123 -11.63 -2.56 3.03
N SER A 124 -11.50 -3.82 3.46
CA SER A 124 -12.64 -4.65 3.87
C SER A 124 -13.45 -4.04 5.02
N TYR A 125 -12.80 -3.36 5.96
CA TYR A 125 -13.45 -2.69 7.08
C TYR A 125 -14.47 -1.61 6.68
N GLY A 126 -14.30 -0.99 5.52
CA GLY A 126 -15.21 0.04 5.00
C GLY A 126 -16.59 -0.49 4.62
N TYR A 127 -16.75 -1.82 4.55
CA TYR A 127 -17.98 -2.50 4.10
C TYR A 127 -18.62 -3.37 5.19
N GLY A 128 -18.27 -3.11 6.46
CA GLY A 128 -18.78 -3.81 7.63
C GLY A 128 -17.92 -5.01 8.03
N PHE A 129 -17.96 -5.33 9.33
CA PHE A 129 -17.18 -6.42 9.91
C PHE A 129 -17.60 -7.82 9.40
N ASP A 130 -18.81 -7.94 8.83
CA ASP A 130 -19.32 -9.18 8.23
C ASP A 130 -18.72 -9.48 6.84
N ASN A 131 -17.86 -8.59 6.33
CA ASN A 131 -17.26 -8.71 5.01
C ASN A 131 -15.71 -8.75 5.08
N PRO A 132 -15.12 -9.76 5.79
CA PRO A 132 -13.69 -9.98 5.77
C PRO A 132 -13.19 -10.30 4.35
N PRO A 133 -11.89 -10.31 4.09
CA PRO A 133 -11.33 -10.54 2.76
C PRO A 133 -11.81 -11.80 2.04
N ASN A 134 -12.17 -12.86 2.76
CA ASN A 134 -12.74 -14.09 2.19
C ASN A 134 -14.26 -14.06 1.99
N SER A 135 -14.92 -12.93 2.20
CA SER A 135 -16.35 -12.79 1.89
C SER A 135 -16.61 -12.86 0.38
N LYS A 136 -17.75 -13.47 0.02
CA LYS A 136 -18.24 -13.54 -1.37
C LYS A 136 -18.30 -12.19 -2.09
N LEU A 137 -18.42 -11.11 -1.31
CA LEU A 137 -18.48 -9.74 -1.80
C LEU A 137 -17.25 -9.38 -2.65
N TRP A 138 -16.07 -9.91 -2.30
CA TRP A 138 -14.79 -9.58 -2.93
C TRP A 138 -14.43 -10.50 -4.10
N TYR A 139 -14.99 -11.71 -4.17
CA TYR A 139 -14.58 -12.73 -5.15
C TYR A 139 -14.68 -12.28 -6.61
N PRO A 140 -15.71 -11.54 -7.05
CA PRO A 140 -15.74 -11.00 -8.42
C PRO A 140 -14.56 -10.08 -8.73
N LEU A 141 -14.09 -9.31 -7.72
CA LEU A 141 -12.97 -8.39 -7.87
C LEU A 141 -11.64 -9.15 -7.97
N TYR A 142 -11.48 -10.22 -7.15
CA TYR A 142 -10.30 -11.09 -7.24
C TYR A 142 -10.21 -11.79 -8.59
N ALA A 143 -11.32 -12.32 -9.09
CA ALA A 143 -11.36 -12.93 -10.41
C ALA A 143 -10.98 -11.94 -11.52
N LYS A 144 -11.47 -10.68 -11.45
CA LYS A 144 -11.10 -9.63 -12.41
C LYS A 144 -9.63 -9.23 -12.29
N ALA A 145 -9.08 -9.16 -11.08
CA ALA A 145 -7.67 -8.88 -10.87
C ALA A 145 -6.76 -9.98 -11.45
N CYS A 146 -7.15 -11.27 -11.31
CA CYS A 146 -6.47 -12.39 -11.98
C CYS A 146 -6.53 -12.26 -13.51
N GLU A 147 -7.71 -11.96 -14.07
CA GLU A 147 -7.91 -11.78 -15.51
C GLU A 147 -7.00 -10.69 -16.08
N LEU A 148 -6.81 -9.61 -15.31
CA LEU A 148 -6.00 -8.46 -15.71
C LEU A 148 -4.52 -8.55 -15.27
N GLU A 149 -4.15 -9.64 -14.59
CA GLU A 149 -2.80 -9.87 -14.06
C GLU A 149 -2.29 -8.72 -13.15
N ILE A 150 -3.21 -8.05 -12.42
CA ILE A 150 -2.85 -7.02 -11.46
C ILE A 150 -2.89 -7.54 -10.02
N PRO A 151 -1.94 -7.17 -9.15
CA PRO A 151 -1.96 -7.54 -7.74
C PRO A 151 -3.12 -6.87 -7.00
N VAL A 152 -3.49 -7.47 -5.87
CA VAL A 152 -4.48 -6.90 -4.94
C VAL A 152 -3.79 -6.59 -3.61
N THR A 153 -3.81 -5.32 -3.20
CA THR A 153 -3.40 -4.92 -1.85
C THR A 153 -4.61 -4.86 -0.95
N ILE A 154 -4.58 -5.64 0.12
CA ILE A 154 -5.69 -5.77 1.08
C ILE A 154 -5.27 -5.16 2.41
N GLN A 155 -6.07 -4.23 2.91
CA GLN A 155 -5.92 -3.70 4.26
C GLN A 155 -6.02 -4.86 5.27
N VAL A 156 -4.95 -5.11 6.01
CA VAL A 156 -4.92 -6.06 7.12
C VAL A 156 -4.40 -5.40 8.40
N GLY A 157 -4.62 -6.03 9.54
CA GLY A 157 -4.32 -5.46 10.84
C GLY A 157 -5.47 -4.59 11.38
N HIS A 158 -5.12 -3.70 12.31
CA HIS A 158 -6.10 -2.78 12.88
C HIS A 158 -6.54 -1.73 11.86
N THR A 159 -7.71 -1.16 12.07
CA THR A 159 -8.24 -0.08 11.23
C THR A 159 -7.73 1.29 11.68
N GLY A 160 -7.33 2.15 10.74
CA GLY A 160 -7.02 3.55 11.05
C GLY A 160 -8.27 4.35 11.47
N PRO A 161 -9.42 4.25 10.75
CA PRO A 161 -10.69 4.79 11.21
C PRO A 161 -11.21 4.08 12.47
N LEU A 162 -12.09 4.74 13.23
CA LEU A 162 -12.77 4.16 14.41
C LEU A 162 -13.85 3.16 13.98
N LEU A 163 -13.40 2.00 13.51
CA LEU A 163 -14.20 0.87 13.04
C LEU A 163 -13.66 -0.45 13.63
N PRO A 164 -14.45 -1.52 13.70
CA PRO A 164 -13.99 -2.83 14.17
C PRO A 164 -12.85 -3.37 13.31
N SER A 165 -11.78 -3.88 13.93
CA SER A 165 -10.57 -4.35 13.24
C SER A 165 -10.61 -5.82 12.81
N GLU A 166 -11.54 -6.63 13.33
CA GLU A 166 -11.59 -8.08 13.03
C GLU A 166 -11.67 -8.38 11.54
N GLY A 167 -12.40 -7.56 10.75
CA GLY A 167 -12.47 -7.71 9.30
C GLY A 167 -11.13 -7.53 8.56
N GLY A 168 -10.10 -7.00 9.25
CA GLY A 168 -8.73 -6.88 8.74
C GLY A 168 -7.79 -7.99 9.22
N ARG A 169 -8.28 -9.03 9.92
CA ARG A 169 -7.42 -10.09 10.42
C ARG A 169 -6.79 -10.89 9.28
N PRO A 170 -5.45 -11.06 9.25
CA PRO A 170 -4.74 -11.66 8.11
C PRO A 170 -5.17 -13.09 7.78
N ILE A 171 -5.60 -13.88 8.77
CA ILE A 171 -5.95 -15.28 8.55
C ILE A 171 -7.03 -15.49 7.47
N TYR A 172 -7.88 -14.49 7.22
CA TYR A 172 -8.87 -14.56 6.15
C TYR A 172 -8.27 -14.59 4.75
N LEU A 173 -6.99 -14.17 4.59
CA LEU A 173 -6.27 -14.27 3.32
C LEU A 173 -5.87 -15.71 2.98
N ASP A 174 -5.85 -16.63 3.95
CA ASP A 174 -5.49 -18.03 3.71
C ASP A 174 -6.43 -18.68 2.67
N GLU A 175 -7.73 -18.53 2.86
CA GLU A 175 -8.75 -19.03 1.94
C GLU A 175 -8.69 -18.34 0.58
N VAL A 176 -8.47 -17.02 0.57
CA VAL A 176 -8.35 -16.26 -0.70
C VAL A 176 -7.16 -16.74 -1.52
N ALA A 177 -5.99 -16.90 -0.88
CA ALA A 177 -4.77 -17.36 -1.54
C ALA A 177 -4.88 -18.79 -2.09
N LEU A 178 -5.65 -19.66 -1.43
CA LEU A 178 -5.93 -21.02 -1.89
C LEU A 178 -6.96 -21.05 -3.04
N THR A 179 -7.93 -20.15 -3.00
CA THR A 179 -9.00 -20.08 -4.02
C THR A 179 -8.50 -19.44 -5.31
N PHE A 180 -7.60 -18.47 -5.20
CA PHE A 180 -7.02 -17.72 -6.32
C PHE A 180 -5.50 -17.83 -6.32
N PRO A 181 -4.92 -19.01 -6.67
CA PRO A 181 -3.47 -19.21 -6.62
C PRO A 181 -2.69 -18.33 -7.61
N GLU A 182 -3.34 -17.81 -8.66
CA GLU A 182 -2.77 -16.90 -9.64
C GLU A 182 -2.73 -15.44 -9.12
N LEU A 183 -3.58 -15.10 -8.13
CA LEU A 183 -3.69 -13.75 -7.61
C LEU A 183 -2.49 -13.39 -6.76
N VAL A 184 -1.78 -12.33 -7.10
CA VAL A 184 -0.78 -11.74 -6.20
C VAL A 184 -1.50 -10.92 -5.14
N ILE A 185 -1.33 -11.30 -3.87
CA ILE A 185 -1.97 -10.68 -2.71
C ILE A 185 -0.91 -9.98 -1.86
N ILE A 186 -1.16 -8.72 -1.52
CA ILE A 186 -0.31 -7.93 -0.62
C ILE A 186 -1.13 -7.60 0.63
N GLY A 187 -0.72 -8.12 1.79
CA GLY A 187 -1.27 -7.72 3.09
C GLY A 187 -0.60 -6.42 3.54
N ALA A 188 -1.38 -5.34 3.64
CA ALA A 188 -0.87 -4.01 4.00
C ALA A 188 -0.64 -3.85 5.51
N HIS A 189 0.23 -2.88 5.88
CA HIS A 189 0.45 -2.44 7.27
C HIS A 189 1.00 -3.54 8.20
N ILE A 190 1.85 -4.43 7.68
CA ILE A 190 2.47 -5.54 8.42
C ILE A 190 1.45 -6.54 8.99
N GLY A 191 0.17 -6.14 9.10
CA GLY A 191 -0.88 -6.92 9.74
C GLY A 191 -0.97 -6.75 11.26
N TRP A 192 -0.33 -5.73 11.84
CA TRP A 192 -0.35 -5.49 13.29
C TRP A 192 -1.79 -5.35 13.82
N PRO A 193 -2.18 -5.98 14.97
CA PRO A 193 -1.34 -6.74 15.92
C PRO A 193 -1.19 -8.24 15.59
N TRP A 194 -1.59 -8.70 14.41
CA TRP A 194 -1.51 -10.11 13.97
C TRP A 194 -0.37 -10.33 12.95
N GLU A 195 0.77 -9.64 13.10
CA GLU A 195 1.91 -9.71 12.18
C GLU A 195 2.50 -11.11 12.03
N GLU A 196 2.36 -11.96 13.04
CA GLU A 196 2.79 -13.35 12.97
C GLU A 196 1.90 -14.19 12.04
N GLU A 197 0.58 -13.95 12.05
CA GLU A 197 -0.35 -14.56 11.09
C GLU A 197 -0.01 -14.11 9.66
N MET A 198 0.24 -12.80 9.47
CA MET A 198 0.60 -12.27 8.16
C MET A 198 1.93 -12.84 7.66
N GLY A 199 2.94 -12.93 8.53
CA GLY A 199 4.23 -13.56 8.23
C GLY A 199 4.10 -15.03 7.87
N MET A 200 3.26 -15.78 8.59
CA MET A 200 2.97 -17.19 8.29
C MET A 200 2.34 -17.34 6.90
N LEU A 201 1.37 -16.48 6.56
CA LEU A 201 0.71 -16.52 5.25
C LEU A 201 1.67 -16.20 4.10
N ALA A 202 2.49 -15.16 4.24
CA ALA A 202 3.50 -14.81 3.25
C ALA A 202 4.57 -15.90 3.07
N TRP A 203 4.87 -16.64 4.13
CA TRP A 203 5.78 -17.80 4.06
C TRP A 203 5.11 -19.04 3.45
N LYS A 204 3.83 -19.29 3.76
CA LYS A 204 3.06 -20.46 3.30
C LYS A 204 2.72 -20.37 1.81
N HIS A 205 2.29 -19.18 1.37
CA HIS A 205 1.76 -18.97 0.03
C HIS A 205 2.77 -18.28 -0.90
N PRO A 206 3.05 -18.84 -2.08
CA PRO A 206 3.98 -18.24 -3.05
C PRO A 206 3.50 -16.89 -3.57
N ASN A 207 2.19 -16.67 -3.60
CA ASN A 207 1.51 -15.50 -4.15
C ASN A 207 1.16 -14.42 -3.09
N VAL A 208 1.52 -14.61 -1.80
CA VAL A 208 1.24 -13.64 -0.72
C VAL A 208 2.50 -12.86 -0.35
N TYR A 209 2.36 -11.55 -0.22
CA TYR A 209 3.37 -10.56 0.14
C TYR A 209 2.89 -9.70 1.30
N ILE A 210 3.79 -8.89 1.88
CA ILE A 210 3.50 -7.95 2.98
C ILE A 210 4.02 -6.59 2.57
N ASP A 211 3.26 -5.51 2.82
CA ASP A 211 3.82 -4.16 2.80
C ASP A 211 3.93 -3.56 4.21
N THR A 212 4.82 -2.59 4.36
CA THR A 212 5.16 -1.99 5.65
C THR A 212 4.52 -0.63 5.90
N SER A 213 3.53 -0.25 5.10
CA SER A 213 2.85 1.04 5.20
C SER A 213 2.30 1.31 6.60
N ALA A 214 2.11 2.57 6.94
CA ALA A 214 1.64 3.09 8.23
C ALA A 214 2.59 2.88 9.43
N TYR A 215 3.73 2.21 9.27
CA TYR A 215 4.72 2.01 10.33
C TYR A 215 6.09 2.53 9.93
N THR A 216 6.80 3.14 10.89
CA THR A 216 8.22 3.49 10.70
C THR A 216 9.11 2.31 11.06
N PRO A 217 10.31 2.19 10.49
CA PRO A 217 11.24 1.08 10.76
C PRO A 217 11.50 0.83 12.25
N SER A 218 11.62 1.87 13.06
CA SER A 218 11.82 1.75 14.53
C SER A 218 10.61 1.15 15.28
N ARG A 219 9.45 1.06 14.62
CA ARG A 219 8.21 0.48 15.16
C ARG A 219 7.93 -0.93 14.68
N TYR A 220 8.76 -1.48 13.80
CA TYR A 220 8.54 -2.84 13.32
C TYR A 220 8.75 -3.84 14.46
N PRO A 221 7.83 -4.80 14.67
CA PRO A 221 8.02 -5.86 15.65
C PRO A 221 9.32 -6.64 15.40
N GLU A 222 10.06 -6.99 16.45
CA GLU A 222 11.35 -7.70 16.32
C GLU A 222 11.24 -9.00 15.51
N ARG A 223 10.13 -9.74 15.68
CA ARG A 223 9.88 -10.97 14.92
C ARG A 223 9.67 -10.71 13.44
N PHE A 224 9.00 -9.61 13.11
CA PHE A 224 8.85 -9.18 11.72
C PHE A 224 10.19 -8.76 11.11
N VAL A 225 11.03 -8.05 11.84
CA VAL A 225 12.40 -7.70 11.39
C VAL A 225 13.22 -8.97 11.12
N LYS A 226 13.14 -9.99 11.99
CA LYS A 226 13.79 -11.29 11.74
C LYS A 226 13.22 -12.02 10.52
N PHE A 227 11.92 -11.90 10.28
CA PHE A 227 11.27 -12.45 9.10
C PHE A 227 11.80 -11.78 7.82
N LEU A 228 11.81 -10.45 7.79
CA LEU A 228 12.35 -9.64 6.70
C LEU A 228 13.83 -9.96 6.42
N ASN A 229 14.66 -9.97 7.45
CA ASN A 229 16.10 -10.12 7.28
C ASN A 229 16.54 -11.53 6.85
N ARG A 230 15.85 -12.58 7.30
CA ARG A 230 16.39 -13.93 7.21
C ARG A 230 15.47 -14.97 6.60
N ARG A 231 14.15 -14.83 6.82
CA ARG A 231 13.23 -15.90 6.46
C ARG A 231 12.65 -15.75 5.07
N ALA A 232 12.19 -14.56 4.74
CA ALA A 232 11.53 -14.29 3.48
C ALA A 232 11.74 -12.82 3.00
N PRO A 233 12.98 -12.37 2.78
CA PRO A 233 13.27 -11.00 2.33
C PRO A 233 12.59 -10.66 1.01
N HIS A 234 12.34 -11.65 0.15
CA HIS A 234 11.68 -11.52 -1.14
C HIS A 234 10.14 -11.38 -1.05
N LYS A 235 9.59 -11.35 0.17
CA LYS A 235 8.14 -11.27 0.42
C LYS A 235 7.67 -9.94 1.00
N VAL A 236 8.58 -9.03 1.32
CA VAL A 236 8.25 -7.77 1.98
C VAL A 236 8.55 -6.61 1.05
N LEU A 237 7.57 -5.71 0.92
CA LEU A 237 7.65 -4.47 0.16
C LEU A 237 7.71 -3.29 1.14
N TRP A 238 8.61 -2.36 0.88
CA TRP A 238 8.61 -1.10 1.60
C TRP A 238 7.45 -0.22 1.15
N ALA A 239 6.76 0.36 2.12
CA ALA A 239 5.66 1.29 1.88
C ALA A 239 5.51 2.23 3.07
N THR A 240 4.98 3.43 2.83
CA THR A 240 4.88 4.47 3.85
C THR A 240 3.47 4.79 4.32
N ASP A 241 2.45 4.58 3.47
CA ASP A 241 1.13 5.20 3.67
C ASP A 241 1.25 6.75 3.66
N TYR A 242 2.21 7.27 2.83
CA TYR A 242 2.42 8.72 2.73
C TYR A 242 1.09 9.45 2.52
N PRO A 243 0.81 10.52 3.25
CA PRO A 243 1.70 11.30 4.12
C PRO A 243 1.73 10.86 5.59
N ALA A 244 1.08 9.75 5.96
CA ALA A 244 1.07 9.24 7.34
C ALA A 244 2.50 9.02 7.86
N ILE A 245 3.33 8.38 7.06
CA ILE A 245 4.78 8.28 7.31
C ILE A 245 5.50 9.06 6.21
N ARG A 246 6.14 10.14 6.58
CA ARG A 246 6.94 10.93 5.65
C ARG A 246 8.24 10.20 5.31
N TYR A 247 8.83 10.50 4.15
CA TYR A 247 10.03 9.82 3.66
C TYR A 247 11.26 10.07 4.56
N ASP A 248 11.36 11.24 5.21
CA ASP A 248 12.42 11.53 6.18
C ASP A 248 12.43 10.54 7.35
N ARG A 249 11.28 10.12 7.82
CA ARG A 249 11.15 9.10 8.87
C ARG A 249 11.25 7.69 8.31
N GLY A 250 10.51 7.38 7.25
CA GLY A 250 10.47 6.04 6.67
C GLY A 250 11.83 5.55 6.18
N ILE A 251 12.66 6.46 5.64
CA ILE A 251 14.02 6.16 5.14
C ILE A 251 15.08 6.47 6.19
N GLY A 252 14.92 7.57 6.94
CA GLY A 252 15.89 7.96 7.96
C GLY A 252 16.07 6.94 9.08
N GLU A 253 15.03 6.16 9.39
CA GLU A 253 15.06 5.13 10.44
C GLU A 253 15.51 3.74 9.93
N LEU A 254 15.76 3.53 8.62
CA LEU A 254 16.11 2.22 8.04
C LEU A 254 17.35 1.59 8.66
N ALA A 255 18.33 2.40 9.09
CA ALA A 255 19.54 1.90 9.74
C ALA A 255 19.24 1.09 11.02
N ALA A 256 18.09 1.32 11.66
CA ALA A 256 17.68 0.56 12.85
C ALA A 256 17.33 -0.92 12.54
N LEU A 257 17.11 -1.27 11.27
CA LEU A 257 16.77 -2.63 10.85
C LEU A 257 18.00 -3.53 10.66
N ASP A 258 19.20 -2.94 10.55
CA ASP A 258 20.47 -3.66 10.32
C ASP A 258 20.33 -4.69 9.17
N LEU A 259 19.84 -4.22 8.01
CA LEU A 259 19.62 -5.06 6.83
C LEU A 259 20.94 -5.35 6.09
N ASP A 260 21.13 -6.59 5.65
CA ASP A 260 22.14 -6.88 4.65
C ASP A 260 21.85 -6.07 3.37
N PRO A 261 22.85 -5.57 2.62
CA PRO A 261 22.64 -4.74 1.42
C PRO A 261 21.71 -5.37 0.37
N ASP A 262 21.83 -6.68 0.15
CA ASP A 262 20.96 -7.40 -0.80
C ASP A 262 19.51 -7.48 -0.31
N VAL A 263 19.31 -7.62 1.01
CA VAL A 263 17.98 -7.61 1.63
C VAL A 263 17.38 -6.20 1.57
N GLU A 264 18.19 -5.16 1.84
CA GLU A 264 17.74 -3.77 1.72
C GLU A 264 17.26 -3.48 0.30
N ARG A 265 18.00 -3.89 -0.72
CA ARG A 265 17.63 -3.71 -2.14
C ARG A 265 16.33 -4.43 -2.50
N LEU A 266 16.17 -5.69 -2.09
CA LEU A 266 14.93 -6.44 -2.28
C LEU A 266 13.75 -5.70 -1.64
N PHE A 267 13.90 -5.29 -0.38
CA PHE A 267 12.87 -4.65 0.41
C PHE A 267 12.45 -3.29 -0.15
N LEU A 268 13.43 -2.45 -0.50
CA LEU A 268 13.17 -1.07 -0.92
C LEU A 268 12.81 -0.93 -2.41
N SER A 269 13.13 -1.92 -3.26
CA SER A 269 12.99 -1.78 -4.70
C SER A 269 12.51 -3.04 -5.42
N ASP A 270 13.32 -4.11 -5.41
CA ASP A 270 13.17 -5.17 -6.39
C ASP A 270 11.87 -5.97 -6.20
N ASN A 271 11.43 -6.19 -4.95
CA ASN A 271 10.17 -6.87 -4.66
C ASN A 271 8.97 -6.10 -5.22
N ALA A 272 8.91 -4.78 -4.98
CA ALA A 272 7.82 -3.96 -5.49
C ALA A 272 7.84 -3.87 -7.02
N ARG A 273 9.04 -3.73 -7.62
CA ARG A 273 9.16 -3.72 -9.09
C ARG A 273 8.67 -5.03 -9.71
N LYS A 274 9.00 -6.15 -9.12
CA LYS A 274 8.51 -7.47 -9.54
C LYS A 274 7.00 -7.58 -9.39
N VAL A 275 6.46 -7.23 -8.23
CA VAL A 275 5.04 -7.39 -7.90
C VAL A 275 4.13 -6.51 -8.77
N PHE A 276 4.52 -5.27 -9.03
CA PHE A 276 3.76 -4.31 -9.81
C PHE A 276 4.19 -4.23 -11.30
N ASN A 277 5.07 -5.14 -11.74
CA ASN A 277 5.64 -5.14 -13.09
C ASN A 277 6.19 -3.76 -13.52
N LEU A 278 6.97 -3.12 -12.63
CA LEU A 278 7.54 -1.81 -12.88
C LEU A 278 8.88 -1.92 -13.64
N PRO A 279 9.26 -0.89 -14.42
CA PRO A 279 10.56 -0.88 -15.09
C PRO A 279 11.71 -0.90 -14.08
N PRO A 280 12.89 -1.41 -14.46
CA PRO A 280 14.10 -1.27 -13.66
C PRO A 280 14.39 0.21 -13.37
N SER A 281 15.02 0.48 -12.22
CA SER A 281 15.43 1.86 -11.91
C SER A 281 16.41 2.38 -12.96
N SER A 282 16.10 3.54 -13.51
CA SER A 282 16.98 4.24 -14.45
C SER A 282 17.93 5.22 -13.76
N LYS A 283 17.81 5.39 -12.44
CA LYS A 283 18.54 6.41 -11.67
C LYS A 283 19.35 5.78 -10.56
N ALA A 284 20.64 6.10 -10.49
CA ALA A 284 21.40 5.99 -9.27
C ALA A 284 21.11 7.25 -8.41
N PHE A 285 20.74 7.07 -7.15
CA PHE A 285 20.47 8.18 -6.23
C PHE A 285 21.68 8.38 -5.30
N THR A 286 22.14 9.61 -5.25
CA THR A 286 23.03 10.13 -4.20
C THR A 286 22.20 11.03 -3.29
N ALA A 287 21.84 10.55 -2.10
CA ALA A 287 21.18 11.36 -1.08
C ALA A 287 22.19 11.97 -0.11
#